data_e03f11013b6bd398501a7aa9f272184a
#
_entry.id   e03f11013b6bd398501a7aa9f272184a
#
_cell.length_a   1.000
_cell.length_b   1.000
_cell.length_c   1.000
_cell.angle_alpha   90.00
_cell.angle_beta   90.00
_cell.angle_gamma   90.00
#
_symmetry.space_group_name_H-M   'P 1'
#
loop_
_entity.id
_entity.type
_entity.pdbx_description
1 polymer ?
#
loop_
_entity_poly.entity_id
_entity_poly.type
_entity_poly.pdbx_seq_one_letter_code
_entity_poly.pdbx_strand_id
1 'polypeptide(L)'
;MNIRNLLLVASLTATVMVSCTGGASQKNNTEVVDSDSVALPVDSPKNNIKEKEANGTLGEGTSMNELEIITTHQDTIYIEFNCNMVTGGTQIGDRIHVLYHKTQEGNIGTLAINLTTLQHLWTRVGTNESLELNEQGRLSTYNLKNTSYDHWKLDNGQLLLHAPKQVGAENASYTDTFDILQLTADTLVLGKDKSQIVLWREN
;
A
#
# COMPACT_ATOMS: atom_id res chain seq x y z
N MET A 1 -42.16 -6.58 37.36
CA MET A 1 -42.20 -8.02 37.70
C MET A 1 -41.65 -8.79 36.48
N ASN A 2 -40.59 -9.59 36.70
CA ASN A 2 -39.93 -10.58 35.84
C ASN A 2 -39.05 -10.04 34.75
N ILE A 3 -37.69 -10.01 34.91
CA ILE A 3 -36.67 -11.04 35.16
C ILE A 3 -36.32 -11.84 33.87
N ARG A 4 -35.05 -11.69 33.48
CA ARG A 4 -34.11 -12.68 32.90
C ARG A 4 -34.37 -13.14 31.46
N ASN A 5 -33.44 -12.74 30.59
CA ASN A 5 -32.57 -13.76 30.01
C ASN A 5 -31.23 -13.14 29.55
N LEU A 6 -30.22 -13.50 30.30
CA LEU A 6 -28.83 -13.30 30.03
C LEU A 6 -28.40 -14.38 29.02
N LEU A 7 -28.13 -14.02 27.77
CA LEU A 7 -27.51 -14.91 26.81
C LEU A 7 -26.06 -14.43 26.60
N LEU A 8 -25.15 -15.12 27.27
CA LEU A 8 -23.73 -15.11 27.06
C LEU A 8 -23.46 -15.74 25.68
N VAL A 9 -23.09 -14.95 24.69
CA VAL A 9 -22.51 -15.46 23.45
C VAL A 9 -21.00 -15.33 23.55
N ALA A 10 -20.36 -16.47 23.82
CA ALA A 10 -18.91 -16.62 23.75
C ALA A 10 -18.49 -16.51 22.28
N SER A 11 -17.84 -15.42 21.90
CA SER A 11 -17.22 -15.27 20.59
C SER A 11 -15.91 -16.05 20.55
N LEU A 12 -15.94 -17.15 19.82
CA LEU A 12 -14.76 -17.95 19.50
C LEU A 12 -14.00 -17.23 18.37
N THR A 13 -12.97 -16.47 18.73
CA THR A 13 -12.03 -15.88 17.76
C THR A 13 -11.09 -16.96 17.26
N ALA A 14 -11.33 -17.48 16.06
CA ALA A 14 -10.40 -18.32 15.36
C ALA A 14 -9.33 -17.43 14.70
N THR A 15 -8.18 -17.29 15.35
CA THR A 15 -6.96 -16.74 14.75
C THR A 15 -6.36 -17.76 13.80
N VAL A 16 -6.52 -17.57 12.50
CA VAL A 16 -5.79 -18.34 11.49
C VAL A 16 -4.40 -17.73 11.37
N MET A 17 -3.43 -18.35 12.03
CA MET A 17 -2.01 -18.07 11.81
C MET A 17 -1.56 -18.81 10.55
N VAL A 18 -1.41 -18.09 9.43
CA VAL A 18 -0.70 -18.62 8.26
C VAL A 18 0.79 -18.47 8.52
N SER A 19 1.42 -19.58 8.93
CA SER A 19 2.86 -19.68 9.12
C SER A 19 3.50 -20.10 7.80
N CYS A 20 4.20 -19.19 7.14
CA CYS A 20 5.13 -19.53 6.05
C CYS A 20 6.44 -20.05 6.69
N THR A 21 6.59 -21.38 6.86
CA THR A 21 7.85 -22.00 7.28
C THR A 21 8.71 -22.31 6.06
N GLY A 22 9.67 -21.43 5.75
CA GLY A 22 10.79 -21.73 4.87
C GLY A 22 11.81 -22.60 5.61
N GLY A 23 12.00 -23.85 5.20
CA GLY A 23 12.94 -24.78 5.81
C GLY A 23 14.39 -24.41 5.55
N ALA A 24 15.15 -24.15 6.60
CA ALA A 24 16.61 -24.07 6.54
C ALA A 24 17.21 -25.37 7.09
N SER A 25 17.95 -26.06 6.25
CA SER A 25 18.72 -27.26 6.59
C SER A 25 20.01 -26.87 7.33
N GLN A 26 20.12 -27.22 8.60
CA GLN A 26 21.37 -27.09 9.35
C GLN A 26 22.33 -28.24 8.97
N LYS A 27 23.58 -27.87 8.67
CA LYS A 27 24.73 -28.77 8.89
C LYS A 27 25.75 -28.06 9.75
N ASN A 28 25.92 -28.59 10.95
CA ASN A 28 27.03 -28.27 11.86
C ASN A 28 28.34 -28.76 11.25
N ASN A 29 29.36 -27.92 11.30
CA ASN A 29 30.73 -28.36 11.58
C ASN A 29 31.49 -27.23 12.27
N THR A 30 32.00 -27.58 13.45
CA THR A 30 32.89 -26.80 14.29
C THR A 30 34.32 -26.99 13.78
N GLU A 31 35.00 -25.88 13.45
CA GLU A 31 36.46 -25.83 13.57
C GLU A 31 36.88 -24.39 13.91
N VAL A 32 37.61 -24.29 15.01
CA VAL A 32 38.27 -23.11 15.55
C VAL A 32 39.63 -22.98 14.84
N VAL A 33 39.91 -21.88 14.17
CA VAL A 33 41.26 -21.41 13.90
C VAL A 33 41.32 -19.88 13.97
N ASP A 34 42.27 -19.43 14.72
CA ASP A 34 42.63 -18.10 15.15
C ASP A 34 43.27 -17.25 14.02
N SER A 35 43.16 -15.92 14.22
CA SER A 35 44.05 -14.84 13.71
C SER A 35 44.03 -14.47 12.22
N ASP A 36 43.66 -13.34 11.90
CA ASP A 36 44.27 -12.09 11.53
C ASP A 36 43.35 -11.17 10.73
N SER A 37 43.08 -10.04 11.33
CA SER A 37 42.28 -8.96 10.77
C SER A 37 43.06 -8.28 9.62
N VAL A 38 42.55 -8.48 8.39
CA VAL A 38 42.75 -7.54 7.30
C VAL A 38 41.41 -7.02 6.87
N ALA A 39 41.04 -5.85 7.39
CA ALA A 39 39.89 -5.11 6.91
C ALA A 39 40.22 -4.61 5.48
N LEU A 40 39.72 -5.33 4.49
CA LEU A 40 39.55 -4.79 3.16
C LEU A 40 38.37 -3.84 3.15
N PRO A 41 38.50 -2.62 2.61
CA PRO A 41 37.36 -1.75 2.41
C PRO A 41 36.45 -2.43 1.37
N VAL A 42 35.31 -2.93 1.81
CA VAL A 42 34.25 -3.32 0.91
C VAL A 42 33.61 -2.02 0.41
N ASP A 43 34.17 -1.47 -0.65
CA ASP A 43 33.47 -0.55 -1.52
C ASP A 43 32.37 -1.36 -2.21
N SER A 44 31.24 -1.49 -1.54
CA SER A 44 30.01 -1.91 -2.19
C SER A 44 29.66 -0.80 -3.20
N PRO A 45 29.62 -1.08 -4.50
CA PRO A 45 29.11 -0.12 -5.45
C PRO A 45 27.69 0.20 -5.00
N LYS A 46 27.43 1.45 -4.60
CA LYS A 46 26.09 2.00 -4.50
C LYS A 46 25.53 1.99 -5.92
N ASN A 47 25.01 0.84 -6.35
CA ASN A 47 24.17 0.75 -7.52
C ASN A 47 23.00 1.66 -7.24
N ASN A 48 22.99 2.82 -7.85
CA ASN A 48 21.89 3.77 -7.86
C ASN A 48 20.81 3.16 -8.78
N ILE A 49 20.19 2.06 -8.32
CA ILE A 49 19.11 1.41 -9.03
C ILE A 49 17.94 2.39 -8.97
N LYS A 50 17.64 3.02 -10.12
CA LYS A 50 16.56 3.99 -10.22
C LYS A 50 15.23 3.25 -10.13
N GLU A 51 14.43 3.59 -9.14
CA GLU A 51 13.06 3.13 -9.02
C GLU A 51 12.22 3.63 -10.21
N LYS A 52 11.37 2.77 -10.72
CA LYS A 52 10.41 3.03 -11.81
C LYS A 52 9.01 2.86 -11.29
N GLU A 53 8.09 3.52 -11.95
CA GLU A 53 6.66 3.49 -11.68
C GLU A 53 5.91 2.96 -12.90
N ALA A 54 4.89 2.14 -12.67
CA ALA A 54 3.95 1.71 -13.68
C ALA A 54 2.52 1.69 -13.14
N ASN A 55 1.58 2.06 -14.02
CA ASN A 55 0.15 1.95 -13.80
C ASN A 55 -0.45 1.07 -14.88
N GLY A 56 -1.37 0.19 -14.50
CA GLY A 56 -2.03 -0.70 -15.44
C GLY A 56 -3.13 -1.53 -14.80
N THR A 57 -3.54 -2.56 -15.51
CA THR A 57 -4.55 -3.54 -15.08
C THR A 57 -3.88 -4.88 -14.89
N LEU A 58 -4.23 -5.60 -13.83
CA LEU A 58 -3.73 -6.95 -13.57
C LEU A 58 -4.29 -7.92 -14.60
N GLY A 59 -3.38 -8.60 -15.30
CA GLY A 59 -3.68 -9.60 -16.31
C GLY A 59 -3.84 -11.01 -15.74
N GLU A 60 -4.26 -11.94 -16.60
CA GLU A 60 -4.51 -13.35 -16.24
C GLU A 60 -3.24 -14.12 -15.84
N GLY A 61 -2.07 -13.66 -16.26
CA GLY A 61 -0.77 -14.21 -15.87
C GLY A 61 -0.30 -13.85 -14.47
N THR A 62 -1.07 -13.02 -13.75
CA THR A 62 -0.77 -12.68 -12.35
C THR A 62 -0.81 -13.93 -11.47
N SER A 63 0.23 -14.13 -10.67
CA SER A 63 0.42 -15.28 -9.78
C SER A 63 0.75 -14.82 -8.35
N MET A 64 1.11 -15.79 -7.49
CA MET A 64 1.50 -15.49 -6.09
C MET A 64 2.78 -14.66 -5.97
N ASN A 65 3.69 -14.76 -6.95
CA ASN A 65 5.00 -14.14 -6.90
C ASN A 65 5.28 -13.21 -8.09
N GLU A 66 4.32 -13.03 -8.98
CA GLU A 66 4.49 -12.21 -10.18
C GLU A 66 3.19 -11.50 -10.54
N LEU A 67 3.29 -10.20 -10.80
CA LEU A 67 2.22 -9.40 -11.37
C LEU A 67 2.40 -9.30 -12.88
N GLU A 68 1.39 -9.69 -13.64
CA GLU A 68 1.24 -9.30 -15.02
C GLU A 68 0.48 -7.99 -15.07
N ILE A 69 1.11 -6.93 -15.56
CA ILE A 69 0.52 -5.60 -15.64
C ILE A 69 0.36 -5.21 -17.10
N ILE A 70 -0.88 -5.03 -17.53
CA ILE A 70 -1.22 -4.49 -18.83
C ILE A 70 -1.31 -2.97 -18.69
N THR A 71 -0.32 -2.26 -19.24
CA THR A 71 -0.23 -0.80 -19.14
C THR A 71 -1.29 -0.10 -19.99
N THR A 72 -1.46 1.20 -19.79
CA THR A 72 -2.36 2.04 -20.62
C THR A 72 -1.95 2.08 -22.10
N HIS A 73 -0.70 1.78 -22.43
CA HIS A 73 -0.19 1.65 -23.80
C HIS A 73 -0.36 0.23 -24.37
N GLN A 74 -1.02 -0.66 -23.63
CA GLN A 74 -1.21 -2.08 -23.96
C GLN A 74 0.08 -2.91 -24.01
N ASP A 75 1.16 -2.39 -23.44
CA ASP A 75 2.36 -3.19 -23.20
C ASP A 75 2.15 -4.04 -21.96
N THR A 76 2.69 -5.26 -21.96
CA THR A 76 2.67 -6.14 -20.79
C THR A 76 4.01 -6.08 -20.07
N ILE A 77 3.95 -5.86 -18.76
CA ILE A 77 5.11 -5.86 -17.87
C ILE A 77 4.91 -6.95 -16.82
N TYR A 78 5.91 -7.81 -16.65
CA TYR A 78 5.96 -8.79 -15.56
C TYR A 78 6.85 -8.27 -14.45
N ILE A 79 6.34 -8.30 -13.22
CA ILE A 79 7.04 -7.80 -12.03
C ILE A 79 7.00 -8.88 -10.95
N GLU A 80 8.17 -9.37 -10.58
CA GLU A 80 8.33 -10.27 -9.44
C GLU A 80 8.11 -9.48 -8.13
N PHE A 81 7.34 -10.05 -7.20
CA PHE A 81 7.05 -9.42 -5.92
C PHE A 81 6.88 -10.45 -4.81
N ASN A 82 6.92 -10.02 -3.57
CA ASN A 82 6.47 -10.82 -2.43
C ASN A 82 5.16 -10.24 -1.84
N CYS A 83 4.40 -11.09 -1.17
CA CYS A 83 3.07 -10.76 -0.65
C CYS A 83 3.03 -9.53 0.29
N ASN A 84 4.15 -9.16 0.92
CA ASN A 84 4.24 -8.02 1.82
C ASN A 84 4.34 -6.67 1.10
N MET A 85 4.58 -6.67 -0.22
CA MET A 85 4.72 -5.47 -1.03
C MET A 85 3.40 -5.02 -1.65
N VAL A 86 2.35 -5.84 -1.55
CA VAL A 86 1.04 -5.56 -2.15
C VAL A 86 0.05 -5.13 -1.09
N THR A 87 -0.64 -4.03 -1.33
CA THR A 87 -1.74 -3.57 -0.50
C THR A 87 -3.02 -3.39 -1.32
N GLY A 88 -4.16 -3.81 -0.77
CA GLY A 88 -5.47 -3.75 -1.44
C GLY A 88 -5.86 -4.98 -2.27
N GLY A 89 -5.00 -6.02 -2.33
CA GLY A 89 -5.27 -7.26 -3.06
C GLY A 89 -4.82 -7.24 -4.52
N THR A 90 -4.93 -8.40 -5.19
CA THR A 90 -4.45 -8.64 -6.58
C THR A 90 -5.47 -9.40 -7.40
N GLN A 91 -6.71 -8.93 -7.47
CA GLN A 91 -7.71 -9.57 -8.31
C GLN A 91 -7.43 -9.25 -9.80
N ILE A 92 -7.53 -10.26 -10.67
CA ILE A 92 -7.42 -10.07 -12.13
C ILE A 92 -8.45 -9.05 -12.58
N GLY A 93 -8.01 -8.09 -13.40
CA GLY A 93 -8.83 -6.97 -13.86
C GLY A 93 -8.77 -5.73 -12.95
N ASP A 94 -8.20 -5.82 -11.74
CA ASP A 94 -7.99 -4.64 -10.91
C ASP A 94 -6.93 -3.72 -11.48
N ARG A 95 -7.12 -2.44 -11.27
CA ARG A 95 -6.11 -1.43 -11.58
C ARG A 95 -5.08 -1.38 -10.46
N ILE A 96 -3.82 -1.28 -10.84
CA ILE A 96 -2.68 -1.32 -9.93
C ILE A 96 -1.70 -0.18 -10.22
N HIS A 97 -1.11 0.36 -9.15
CA HIS A 97 0.05 1.24 -9.18
C HIS A 97 1.23 0.49 -8.58
N VAL A 98 2.38 0.45 -9.27
CA VAL A 98 3.53 -0.35 -8.85
C VAL A 98 4.81 0.47 -8.93
N LEU A 99 5.64 0.34 -7.89
CA LEU A 99 7.03 0.75 -7.89
C LEU A 99 7.93 -0.47 -8.05
N TYR A 100 8.95 -0.38 -8.90
CA TYR A 100 9.84 -1.50 -9.18
C TYR A 100 11.23 -1.07 -9.62
N HIS A 101 12.18 -1.97 -9.48
CA HIS A 101 13.54 -1.84 -10.04
C HIS A 101 13.71 -2.77 -11.23
N LYS A 102 14.39 -2.26 -12.27
CA LYS A 102 14.80 -3.10 -13.38
C LYS A 102 16.19 -3.68 -13.08
N THR A 103 16.29 -5.00 -13.07
CA THR A 103 17.55 -5.75 -12.88
C THR A 103 17.94 -6.48 -14.18
N GLN A 104 19.04 -7.22 -14.16
CA GLN A 104 19.42 -8.09 -15.28
C GLN A 104 18.53 -9.33 -15.37
N GLU A 105 17.95 -9.74 -14.26
CA GLU A 105 17.09 -10.93 -14.14
C GLU A 105 15.61 -10.66 -14.39
N GLY A 106 15.20 -9.36 -14.33
CA GLY A 106 13.80 -8.96 -14.51
C GLY A 106 13.44 -7.67 -13.78
N ASN A 107 12.17 -7.44 -13.59
CA ASN A 107 11.66 -6.33 -12.81
C ASN A 107 11.29 -6.84 -11.42
N ILE A 108 11.82 -6.21 -10.39
CA ILE A 108 11.57 -6.56 -8.98
C ILE A 108 10.72 -5.45 -8.35
N GLY A 109 9.51 -5.79 -7.91
CA GLY A 109 8.60 -4.86 -7.25
C GLY A 109 9.08 -4.48 -5.85
N THR A 110 8.81 -3.25 -5.46
CA THR A 110 9.06 -2.70 -4.11
C THR A 110 7.78 -2.33 -3.41
N LEU A 111 6.75 -1.94 -4.17
CA LEU A 111 5.42 -1.59 -3.66
C LEU A 111 4.38 -1.80 -4.74
N ALA A 112 3.21 -2.31 -4.38
CA ALA A 112 2.04 -2.36 -5.24
C ALA A 112 0.79 -1.92 -4.47
N ILE A 113 0.05 -0.97 -5.03
CA ILE A 113 -1.18 -0.41 -4.46
C ILE A 113 -2.33 -0.69 -5.43
N ASN A 114 -3.33 -1.42 -4.96
CA ASN A 114 -4.54 -1.69 -5.73
C ASN A 114 -5.40 -0.41 -5.82
N LEU A 115 -5.48 0.16 -7.02
CA LEU A 115 -6.25 1.37 -7.28
C LEU A 115 -7.75 1.12 -7.29
N THR A 116 -8.20 -0.07 -7.70
CA THR A 116 -9.61 -0.44 -7.65
C THR A 116 -10.11 -0.47 -6.21
N THR A 117 -9.30 -0.99 -5.30
CA THR A 117 -9.62 -1.00 -3.87
C THR A 117 -9.49 0.39 -3.23
N LEU A 118 -8.51 1.19 -3.66
CA LEU A 118 -8.28 2.54 -3.11
C LEU A 118 -9.41 3.51 -3.50
N GLN A 119 -9.97 3.38 -4.68
CA GLN A 119 -10.92 4.33 -5.28
C GLN A 119 -12.35 4.07 -4.80
N HIS A 120 -12.62 4.50 -3.58
CA HIS A 120 -13.94 4.41 -2.94
C HIS A 120 -14.25 5.64 -2.08
N LEU A 121 -15.46 5.64 -1.53
CA LEU A 121 -15.88 6.54 -0.45
C LEU A 121 -15.37 5.97 0.87
N TRP A 122 -14.52 6.73 1.53
CA TRP A 122 -13.88 6.40 2.80
C TRP A 122 -14.32 7.34 3.90
N THR A 123 -14.91 6.83 4.98
CA THR A 123 -15.41 7.62 6.11
C THR A 123 -14.50 7.42 7.34
N ARG A 124 -14.10 8.52 7.95
CA ARG A 124 -13.23 8.52 9.11
C ARG A 124 -13.93 7.93 10.33
N VAL A 125 -13.30 6.97 10.98
CA VAL A 125 -13.82 6.29 12.17
C VAL A 125 -14.16 7.29 13.28
N GLY A 126 -15.39 7.19 13.79
CA GLY A 126 -15.89 8.03 14.89
C GLY A 126 -16.32 9.45 14.48
N THR A 127 -16.36 9.74 13.17
CA THR A 127 -16.83 11.02 12.63
C THR A 127 -17.74 10.78 11.43
N ASN A 128 -18.26 11.86 10.84
CA ASN A 128 -18.94 11.84 9.54
C ASN A 128 -18.10 12.52 8.44
N GLU A 129 -16.80 12.68 8.67
CA GLU A 129 -15.85 13.21 7.69
C GLU A 129 -15.51 12.12 6.67
N SER A 130 -15.68 12.42 5.38
CA SER A 130 -15.45 11.42 4.32
C SER A 130 -14.63 11.99 3.17
N LEU A 131 -13.93 11.07 2.49
CA LEU A 131 -13.14 11.29 1.27
C LEU A 131 -13.63 10.32 0.21
N GLU A 132 -13.94 10.79 -0.98
CA GLU A 132 -14.25 9.95 -2.13
C GLU A 132 -13.16 10.08 -3.18
N LEU A 133 -12.35 9.04 -3.32
CA LEU A 133 -11.29 8.92 -4.31
C LEU A 133 -11.86 8.29 -5.59
N ASN A 134 -11.90 9.01 -6.69
CA ASN A 134 -12.44 8.49 -7.94
C ASN A 134 -11.36 8.21 -9.00
N GLU A 135 -11.74 7.54 -10.08
CA GLU A 135 -10.82 7.05 -11.10
C GLU A 135 -10.01 8.11 -11.84
N GLN A 136 -10.55 9.31 -11.99
CA GLN A 136 -9.89 10.38 -12.73
C GLN A 136 -8.97 11.24 -11.87
N GLY A 137 -8.64 10.78 -10.67
CA GLY A 137 -7.84 11.55 -9.71
C GLY A 137 -8.61 12.71 -9.08
N ARG A 138 -9.93 12.75 -9.24
CA ARG A 138 -10.78 13.72 -8.53
C ARG A 138 -11.02 13.24 -7.12
N LEU A 139 -11.13 14.19 -6.23
CA LEU A 139 -11.42 13.95 -4.83
C LEU A 139 -12.62 14.79 -4.41
N SER A 140 -13.64 14.12 -3.86
CA SER A 140 -14.73 14.79 -3.17
C SER A 140 -14.55 14.66 -1.67
N THR A 141 -14.84 15.71 -0.94
CA THR A 141 -14.74 15.73 0.53
C THR A 141 -16.08 16.10 1.14
N TYR A 142 -16.47 15.39 2.20
CA TYR A 142 -17.72 15.61 2.90
C TYR A 142 -17.44 15.86 4.37
N ASN A 143 -18.07 16.93 4.90
CA ASN A 143 -18.01 17.33 6.31
C ASN A 143 -16.61 17.61 6.88
N LEU A 144 -15.56 17.72 6.06
CA LEU A 144 -14.25 18.11 6.52
C LEU A 144 -14.27 19.55 7.01
N LYS A 145 -13.72 19.79 8.20
CA LYS A 145 -13.60 21.12 8.76
C LYS A 145 -12.35 21.81 8.21
N ASN A 146 -12.52 23.04 7.74
CA ASN A 146 -11.42 23.93 7.33
C ASN A 146 -10.54 23.44 6.16
N THR A 147 -10.90 22.35 5.50
CA THR A 147 -10.11 21.78 4.40
C THR A 147 -11.05 21.22 3.35
N SER A 148 -10.76 21.53 2.09
CA SER A 148 -11.44 20.92 0.94
C SER A 148 -10.36 20.52 -0.05
N TYR A 149 -10.31 19.24 -0.37
CA TYR A 149 -9.46 18.73 -1.42
C TYR A 149 -10.32 18.49 -2.67
N ASP A 150 -9.71 18.62 -3.85
CA ASP A 150 -10.39 18.44 -5.14
C ASP A 150 -9.70 17.41 -6.06
N HIS A 151 -8.43 17.12 -5.82
CA HIS A 151 -7.66 16.16 -6.59
C HIS A 151 -6.78 15.29 -5.69
N TRP A 152 -6.51 14.07 -6.17
CA TRP A 152 -5.55 13.16 -5.57
C TRP A 152 -4.67 12.52 -6.64
N LYS A 153 -3.49 12.09 -6.24
CA LYS A 153 -2.60 11.24 -7.03
C LYS A 153 -1.75 10.37 -6.12
N LEU A 154 -1.20 9.30 -6.69
CA LEU A 154 -0.07 8.59 -6.10
C LEU A 154 1.23 9.16 -6.70
N ASP A 155 2.26 9.25 -5.86
CA ASP A 155 3.59 9.69 -6.25
C ASP A 155 4.60 9.00 -5.31
N ASN A 156 5.50 8.18 -5.85
CA ASN A 156 6.40 7.33 -5.08
C ASN A 156 5.70 6.50 -3.98
N GLY A 157 4.51 5.96 -4.30
CA GLY A 157 3.70 5.16 -3.37
C GLY A 157 2.98 5.94 -2.27
N GLN A 158 3.11 7.26 -2.22
CA GLN A 158 2.41 8.13 -1.29
C GLN A 158 1.13 8.69 -1.90
N LEU A 159 0.10 8.87 -1.08
CA LEU A 159 -1.16 9.50 -1.47
C LEU A 159 -1.04 11.01 -1.24
N LEU A 160 -1.11 11.77 -2.33
CA LEU A 160 -1.10 13.23 -2.32
C LEU A 160 -2.52 13.75 -2.52
N LEU A 161 -2.99 14.57 -1.58
CA LEU A 161 -4.29 15.25 -1.64
C LEU A 161 -4.07 16.75 -1.87
N HIS A 162 -4.61 17.26 -2.97
CA HIS A 162 -4.47 18.65 -3.36
C HIS A 162 -5.70 19.46 -2.93
N ALA A 163 -5.44 20.59 -2.24
CA ALA A 163 -6.43 21.57 -1.91
C ALA A 163 -6.32 22.77 -2.87
N PRO A 164 -7.42 23.17 -3.52
CA PRO A 164 -7.40 24.30 -4.44
C PRO A 164 -7.19 25.61 -3.68
N LYS A 165 -6.68 26.62 -4.37
CA LYS A 165 -6.61 27.97 -3.84
C LYS A 165 -8.04 28.51 -3.66
N GLN A 166 -8.41 28.87 -2.44
CA GLN A 166 -9.69 29.53 -2.18
C GLN A 166 -9.68 30.95 -2.75
N VAL A 167 -10.75 31.30 -3.47
CA VAL A 167 -10.91 32.66 -4.02
C VAL A 167 -11.05 33.68 -2.85
N GLY A 168 -10.13 34.65 -2.81
CA GLY A 168 -10.12 35.68 -1.76
C GLY A 168 -9.31 35.31 -0.51
N ALA A 169 -8.70 34.15 -0.42
CA ALA A 169 -7.77 33.80 0.64
C ALA A 169 -6.32 34.12 0.21
N GLU A 170 -5.50 34.63 1.13
CA GLU A 170 -4.06 34.82 0.91
C GLU A 170 -3.32 33.47 0.77
N ASN A 171 -3.96 32.38 1.20
CA ASN A 171 -3.36 31.05 1.20
C ASN A 171 -3.26 30.48 -0.21
N ALA A 172 -2.07 30.09 -0.60
CA ALA A 172 -1.81 29.34 -1.82
C ALA A 172 -2.47 27.94 -1.78
N SER A 173 -2.66 27.32 -2.95
CA SER A 173 -2.96 25.89 -3.00
C SER A 173 -1.89 25.10 -2.23
N TYR A 174 -2.28 24.05 -1.54
CA TYR A 174 -1.36 23.18 -0.82
C TYR A 174 -1.64 21.71 -1.10
N THR A 175 -0.67 20.88 -0.76
CA THR A 175 -0.75 19.43 -0.92
C THR A 175 -0.43 18.78 0.42
N ASP A 176 -1.32 17.92 0.86
CA ASP A 176 -1.05 17.00 1.96
C ASP A 176 -0.58 15.67 1.41
N THR A 177 0.48 15.13 2.01
CA THR A 177 1.07 13.85 1.64
C THR A 177 0.86 12.84 2.75
N PHE A 178 0.40 11.65 2.39
CA PHE A 178 0.10 10.56 3.31
C PHE A 178 0.77 9.27 2.85
N ASP A 179 1.31 8.53 3.80
CA ASP A 179 1.69 7.13 3.59
C ASP A 179 0.44 6.24 3.66
N ILE A 180 0.30 5.28 2.75
CA ILE A 180 -0.76 4.26 2.84
C ILE A 180 -0.21 3.13 3.72
N LEU A 181 -0.59 3.13 4.99
CA LEU A 181 -0.11 2.15 5.98
C LEU A 181 -0.85 0.82 5.88
N GLN A 182 -2.12 0.86 5.48
CA GLN A 182 -2.96 -0.31 5.25
C GLN A 182 -4.05 0.03 4.23
N LEU A 183 -4.31 -0.92 3.34
CA LEU A 183 -5.45 -0.89 2.44
C LEU A 183 -6.02 -2.29 2.35
N THR A 184 -7.30 -2.43 2.65
CA THR A 184 -8.10 -3.65 2.50
C THR A 184 -9.40 -3.32 1.80
N ALA A 185 -10.26 -4.30 1.57
CA ALA A 185 -11.56 -4.09 0.95
C ALA A 185 -12.47 -3.11 1.72
N ASP A 186 -12.27 -2.97 3.04
CA ASP A 186 -13.14 -2.20 3.94
C ASP A 186 -12.40 -1.16 4.79
N THR A 187 -11.07 -1.15 4.79
CA THR A 187 -10.26 -0.29 5.66
C THR A 187 -9.12 0.37 4.90
N LEU A 188 -8.98 1.69 5.08
CA LEU A 188 -7.84 2.49 4.65
C LEU A 188 -7.22 3.18 5.87
N VAL A 189 -5.92 2.95 6.09
CA VAL A 189 -5.15 3.64 7.13
C VAL A 189 -4.11 4.53 6.48
N LEU A 190 -4.22 5.82 6.71
CA LEU A 190 -3.29 6.83 6.23
C LEU A 190 -2.40 7.32 7.36
N GLY A 191 -1.09 7.40 7.09
CA GLY A 191 -0.10 7.97 7.98
C GLY A 191 0.32 9.36 7.56
N LYS A 192 0.44 10.29 8.51
CA LYS A 192 1.06 11.60 8.29
C LYS A 192 1.84 11.98 9.54
N ASP A 193 3.12 12.26 9.39
CA ASP A 193 4.05 12.51 10.50
C ASP A 193 4.00 11.36 11.54
N LYS A 194 3.52 11.64 12.75
CA LYS A 194 3.34 10.66 13.84
C LYS A 194 1.88 10.27 14.07
N SER A 195 0.97 10.72 13.20
CA SER A 195 -0.47 10.52 13.33
C SER A 195 -0.97 9.50 12.31
N GLN A 196 -2.04 8.80 12.67
CA GLN A 196 -2.74 7.89 11.76
C GLN A 196 -4.20 8.28 11.65
N ILE A 197 -4.75 8.13 10.46
CA ILE A 197 -6.17 8.34 10.16
C ILE A 197 -6.71 7.00 9.70
N VAL A 198 -7.68 6.46 10.44
CA VAL A 198 -8.36 5.22 10.07
C VAL A 198 -9.69 5.57 9.41
N LEU A 199 -9.90 5.03 8.23
CA LEU A 199 -11.07 5.25 7.40
C LEU A 199 -11.69 3.90 7.06
N TRP A 200 -13.00 3.85 7.04
CA TRP A 200 -13.77 2.66 6.66
C TRP A 200 -14.52 2.96 5.37
N ARG A 201 -14.64 1.92 4.54
CA ARG A 201 -15.43 1.99 3.31
C ARG A 201 -16.91 2.09 3.64
N GLU A 202 -17.60 3.04 3.02
CA GLU A 202 -19.05 3.04 3.01
C GLU A 202 -19.58 2.13 1.89
N ASN A 203 -20.58 1.32 2.24
CA ASN A 203 -21.27 0.41 1.30
C ASN A 203 -22.44 1.13 0.63
#